data_40d387850109391432b86f888d7362ef
#
_entry.id   40d387850109391432b86f888d7362ef
#
_cell.length_a   1.000
_cell.length_b   1.000
_cell.length_c   1.000
_cell.angle_alpha   90.00
_cell.angle_beta   90.00
_cell.angle_gamma   90.00
#
_symmetry.space_group_name_H-M   'P 1'
#
loop_
_entity.id
_entity.type
_entity.pdbx_description
1 polymer ?
#
loop_
_entity_poly.entity_id
_entity_poly.type
_entity_poly.pdbx_seq_one_letter_code
_entity_poly.pdbx_strand_id
1 'polypeptide(L)'
;MKCSIIADHKSEERYSKLSLAYSTPEEKQQIENAIKECSGCCTIEPVIYGGDVPSGLKMITIEYHDDCDREGGAVFEKILGTLGIKECQ
;
A
#
# COMPACT_ATOMS: atom_id res chain seq x y z
N MET A 1 3.38 1.86 -20.46
CA MET A 1 4.10 0.94 -19.57
C MET A 1 3.11 0.13 -18.74
N LYS A 2 3.34 -1.15 -18.62
CA LYS A 2 2.43 -2.03 -17.91
C LYS A 2 2.99 -2.35 -16.52
N CYS A 3 2.20 -2.06 -15.49
CA CYS A 3 2.60 -2.36 -14.13
C CYS A 3 2.05 -3.72 -13.71
N SER A 4 2.90 -4.54 -13.09
CA SER A 4 2.51 -5.85 -12.60
C SER A 4 1.82 -5.78 -11.23
N ILE A 5 2.07 -4.72 -10.47
CA ILE A 5 1.41 -4.49 -9.18
C ILE A 5 0.29 -3.48 -9.39
N ILE A 6 -0.90 -3.83 -8.94
CA ILE A 6 -2.08 -2.97 -9.07
C ILE A 6 -2.37 -2.36 -7.71
N ALA A 7 -2.47 -1.03 -7.66
CA ALA A 7 -2.73 -0.32 -6.42
C ALA A 7 -4.13 0.29 -6.43
N ASP A 8 -4.79 0.23 -5.29
CA ASP A 8 -6.08 0.85 -5.05
C ASP A 8 -5.99 1.66 -3.77
N HIS A 9 -6.19 2.97 -3.87
CA HIS A 9 -6.06 3.89 -2.74
C HIS A 9 -7.41 4.51 -2.42
N LYS A 10 -7.80 4.39 -1.15
CA LYS A 10 -9.04 4.99 -0.66
C LYS A 10 -8.68 5.89 0.52
N SER A 11 -9.25 7.09 0.54
CA SER A 11 -9.03 8.05 1.61
C SER A 11 -10.35 8.67 2.04
N GLU A 12 -10.61 8.63 3.35
CA GLU A 12 -11.77 9.26 3.97
C GLU A 12 -11.28 10.09 5.15
N GLU A 13 -12.19 10.79 5.81
CA GLU A 13 -11.83 11.54 7.00
C GLU A 13 -11.32 10.58 8.07
N ARG A 14 -10.08 10.76 8.52
CA ARG A 14 -9.41 9.94 9.53
C ARG A 14 -9.16 8.48 9.14
N TYR A 15 -9.34 8.13 7.85
CA TYR A 15 -9.13 6.77 7.41
C TYR A 15 -8.50 6.75 6.04
N SER A 16 -7.43 5.97 5.89
CA SER A 16 -6.76 5.79 4.61
C SER A 16 -6.43 4.32 4.41
N LYS A 17 -6.62 3.83 3.20
CA LYS A 17 -6.34 2.44 2.84
C LYS A 17 -5.60 2.38 1.52
N LEU A 18 -4.58 1.54 1.46
CA LEU A 18 -3.89 1.21 0.22
C LEU A 18 -3.89 -0.30 0.07
N SER A 19 -4.43 -0.79 -1.03
CA SER A 19 -4.43 -2.21 -1.37
C SER A 19 -3.53 -2.43 -2.57
N LEU A 20 -2.61 -3.40 -2.47
CA LEU A 20 -1.63 -3.70 -3.51
C LEU A 20 -1.80 -5.15 -3.93
N ALA A 21 -2.23 -5.37 -5.17
CA ALA A 21 -2.39 -6.71 -5.73
C ALA A 21 -1.13 -7.11 -6.50
N TYR A 22 -0.66 -8.32 -6.30
CA TYR A 22 0.57 -8.81 -6.91
C TYR A 22 0.42 -10.27 -7.33
N SER A 23 1.36 -10.76 -8.14
CA SER A 23 1.30 -12.13 -8.65
C SER A 23 2.53 -12.97 -8.32
N THR A 24 3.66 -12.37 -7.97
CA THR A 24 4.91 -13.10 -7.73
C THR A 24 5.43 -12.88 -6.31
N PRO A 25 6.21 -13.86 -5.77
CA PRO A 25 6.85 -13.69 -4.46
C PRO A 25 7.82 -12.51 -4.40
N GLU A 26 8.49 -12.21 -5.50
CA GLU A 26 9.41 -11.07 -5.58
C GLU A 26 8.64 -9.74 -5.40
N GLU A 27 7.46 -9.64 -6.00
CA GLU A 27 6.61 -8.47 -5.84
C GLU A 27 6.15 -8.33 -4.40
N LYS A 28 5.81 -9.45 -3.76
CA LYS A 28 5.44 -9.45 -2.34
C LYS A 28 6.56 -8.90 -1.49
N GLN A 29 7.79 -9.35 -1.73
CA GLN A 29 8.95 -8.88 -0.98
C GLN A 29 9.19 -7.39 -1.19
N GLN A 30 9.04 -6.92 -2.42
CA GLN A 30 9.18 -5.50 -2.73
C GLN A 30 8.16 -4.66 -1.98
N ILE A 31 6.90 -5.13 -1.94
CA ILE A 31 5.83 -4.44 -1.23
C ILE A 31 6.12 -4.39 0.27
N GLU A 32 6.50 -5.52 0.85
CA GLU A 32 6.80 -5.59 2.29
C GLU A 32 7.97 -4.67 2.66
N ASN A 33 9.01 -4.65 1.84
CA ASN A 33 10.16 -3.76 2.07
C ASN A 33 9.76 -2.29 1.97
N ALA A 34 8.94 -1.93 0.98
CA ALA A 34 8.47 -0.56 0.81
C ALA A 34 7.62 -0.11 2.01
N ILE A 35 6.73 -0.99 2.49
CA ILE A 35 5.90 -0.71 3.65
C ILE A 35 6.79 -0.47 4.87
N LYS A 36 7.77 -1.33 5.09
CA LYS A 36 8.66 -1.25 6.23
C LYS A 36 9.48 0.04 6.22
N GLU A 37 9.97 0.44 5.06
CA GLU A 37 10.75 1.67 4.93
C GLU A 37 9.91 2.92 5.09
N CYS A 38 8.69 2.91 4.56
CA CYS A 38 7.86 4.11 4.51
C CYS A 38 7.00 4.32 5.73
N SER A 39 6.59 3.24 6.41
CA SER A 39 5.68 3.35 7.57
C SER A 39 6.36 3.73 8.87
N GLY A 40 7.67 3.62 8.94
CA GLY A 40 8.41 3.88 10.17
C GLY A 40 8.44 5.35 10.61
N CYS A 41 8.03 6.27 9.75
CA CYS A 41 8.08 7.70 10.05
C CYS A 41 6.75 8.26 10.56
N CYS A 42 5.72 7.44 10.68
CA CYS A 42 4.41 7.88 11.14
C CYS A 42 4.25 7.72 12.66
N THR A 43 3.44 8.60 13.25
CA THR A 43 3.14 8.54 14.68
C THR A 43 2.09 7.48 15.01
N ILE A 44 1.30 7.08 14.03
CA ILE A 44 0.31 6.02 14.18
C ILE A 44 0.77 4.76 13.47
N GLU A 45 0.37 3.60 14.01
CA GLU A 45 0.73 2.33 13.42
C GLU A 45 -0.36 1.88 12.44
N PRO A 46 0.03 1.40 11.25
CA PRO A 46 -0.95 0.88 10.30
C PRO A 46 -1.38 -0.53 10.68
N VAL A 47 -2.57 -0.89 10.24
CA VAL A 47 -3.03 -2.28 10.25
C VAL A 47 -2.68 -2.86 8.88
N ILE A 48 -1.96 -3.97 8.86
CA ILE A 48 -1.51 -4.60 7.62
C ILE A 48 -2.05 -6.03 7.58
N TYR A 49 -2.71 -6.37 6.49
CA TYR A 49 -3.22 -7.72 6.30
C TYR A 49 -3.16 -8.10 4.83
N GLY A 50 -3.15 -9.41 4.60
CA GLY A 50 -3.12 -9.96 3.26
C GLY A 50 -4.41 -10.71 2.95
N GLY A 51 -4.61 -11.01 1.66
CA GLY A 51 -5.75 -11.78 1.21
C GLY A 51 -5.60 -12.19 -0.24
N ASP A 52 -6.57 -12.95 -0.72
CA ASP A 52 -6.65 -13.36 -2.11
C ASP A 52 -7.78 -12.60 -2.79
N VAL A 53 -7.58 -12.22 -4.04
CA VAL A 53 -8.65 -11.63 -4.84
C VAL A 53 -9.18 -12.66 -5.83
N PRO A 54 -10.45 -12.50 -6.29
CA PRO A 54 -11.07 -13.50 -7.17
C PRO A 54 -10.32 -13.76 -8.48
N SER A 55 -9.51 -12.83 -8.92
CA SER A 55 -8.72 -12.98 -10.14
C SER A 55 -7.54 -13.93 -10.01
N GLY A 56 -7.30 -14.48 -8.83
CA GLY A 56 -6.15 -15.35 -8.58
C GLY A 56 -4.91 -14.61 -8.10
N LEU A 57 -4.96 -13.30 -8.04
CA LEU A 57 -3.86 -12.50 -7.50
C LEU A 57 -3.91 -12.51 -5.98
N LYS A 58 -2.80 -12.15 -5.36
CA LYS A 58 -2.73 -11.95 -3.92
C LYS A 58 -2.70 -10.45 -3.63
N MET A 59 -3.12 -10.07 -2.43
CA MET A 59 -3.24 -8.66 -2.07
C MET A 59 -2.68 -8.40 -0.69
N ILE A 60 -2.02 -7.26 -0.53
CA ILE A 60 -1.62 -6.74 0.78
C ILE A 60 -2.33 -5.41 0.95
N THR A 61 -2.99 -5.23 2.08
CA THR A 61 -3.72 -4.01 2.40
C THR A 61 -3.11 -3.35 3.63
N ILE A 62 -2.96 -2.03 3.56
CA ILE A 62 -2.47 -1.20 4.67
C ILE A 62 -3.56 -0.20 4.99
N GLU A 63 -3.97 -0.15 6.27
CA GLU A 63 -4.99 0.77 6.74
C GLU A 63 -4.46 1.63 7.86
N TYR A 64 -4.74 2.93 7.81
CA TYR A 64 -4.51 3.86 8.90
C TYR A 64 -5.85 4.30 9.44
N HIS A 65 -6.11 4.00 10.71
CA HIS A 65 -7.31 4.42 11.41
C HIS A 65 -7.00 5.62 12.29
N ASP A 66 -7.98 6.52 12.46
CA ASP A 66 -7.80 7.74 13.24
C ASP A 66 -6.66 8.63 12.72
N ASP A 67 -6.50 8.68 11.41
CA ASP A 67 -5.43 9.43 10.75
C ASP A 67 -5.80 10.92 10.64
N CYS A 68 -5.83 11.58 11.79
CA CYS A 68 -6.23 12.99 11.88
C CYS A 68 -5.33 13.93 11.07
N ASP A 69 -4.04 13.60 10.99
CA ASP A 69 -3.05 14.40 10.29
C ASP A 69 -2.83 13.96 8.85
N ARG A 70 -3.57 12.96 8.40
CA ARG A 70 -3.49 12.39 7.05
C ARG A 70 -2.09 11.91 6.68
N GLU A 71 -1.37 11.38 7.66
CA GLU A 71 -0.03 10.84 7.44
C GLU A 71 -0.05 9.64 6.49
N GLY A 72 -1.13 8.86 6.53
CA GLY A 72 -1.28 7.67 5.69
C GLY A 72 -1.16 7.98 4.21
N GLY A 73 -1.75 9.08 3.75
CA GLY A 73 -1.66 9.47 2.34
C GLY A 73 -0.23 9.71 1.89
N ALA A 74 0.56 10.37 2.71
CA ALA A 74 1.96 10.62 2.41
C ALA A 74 2.77 9.33 2.37
N VAL A 75 2.50 8.40 3.31
CA VAL A 75 3.14 7.10 3.32
C VAL A 75 2.81 6.32 2.06
N PHE A 76 1.53 6.32 1.66
CA PHE A 76 1.09 5.60 0.47
C PHE A 76 1.78 6.12 -0.80
N GLU A 77 1.93 7.44 -0.92
CA GLU A 77 2.65 8.02 -2.05
C GLU A 77 4.11 7.59 -2.09
N LYS A 78 4.75 7.52 -0.93
CA LYS A 78 6.14 7.05 -0.84
C LYS A 78 6.23 5.57 -1.24
N ILE A 79 5.28 4.74 -0.81
CA ILE A 79 5.26 3.33 -1.17
C ILE A 79 5.11 3.18 -2.68
N LEU A 80 4.17 3.89 -3.28
CA LEU A 80 3.96 3.84 -4.73
C LEU A 80 5.19 4.30 -5.50
N GLY A 81 5.85 5.35 -5.02
CA GLY A 81 7.08 5.82 -5.63
C GLY A 81 8.23 4.82 -5.52
N THR A 82 8.38 4.20 -4.34
CA THR A 82 9.41 3.18 -4.10
C THR A 82 9.20 1.97 -5.00
N LEU A 83 7.95 1.57 -5.22
CA LEU A 83 7.62 0.45 -6.08
C LEU A 83 7.66 0.80 -7.57
N GLY A 84 7.74 2.08 -7.90
CA GLY A 84 7.77 2.53 -9.29
C GLY A 84 6.44 2.41 -10.02
N ILE A 85 5.33 2.37 -9.29
CA ILE A 85 4.00 2.19 -9.87
C ILE A 85 3.11 3.42 -9.79
N LYS A 86 3.64 4.52 -9.29
CA LYS A 86 2.87 5.75 -9.12
C LYS A 86 2.26 6.25 -10.44
N GLU A 87 2.99 6.11 -11.53
CA GLU A 87 2.56 6.56 -12.85
C GLU A 87 1.58 5.61 -13.53
N CYS A 88 1.33 4.44 -12.94
CA CYS A 88 0.46 3.44 -13.51
C CYS A 88 -0.99 3.54 -13.01
N GLN A 89 -1.26 4.55 -12.25
CA GLN A 89 -2.57 4.76 -11.62
C GLN A 89 -3.45 5.69 -12.41
#